data_7171415fa9841f9262467a96a37ec09d
#
_entry.id   7171415fa9841f9262467a96a37ec09d
#
_cell.length_a   1.000
_cell.length_b   1.000
_cell.length_c   1.000
_cell.angle_alpha   90.00
_cell.angle_beta   90.00
_cell.angle_gamma   90.00
#
_symmetry.space_group_name_H-M   'P 1'
#
loop_
_entity.id
_entity.type
_entity.pdbx_description
1 polymer ?
#
loop_
_entity_poly.entity_id
_entity_poly.type
_entity_poly.pdbx_seq_one_letter_code
_entity_poly.pdbx_strand_id
1 'polypeptide(L)'
;MKDFIFVTGASGVGKTTLCNGLLAHYKTTCVEQHMIPEFISRDGKEQMTGELEELTCWENQVAMLKCFHKLGYKNVIASDIDDLRTADIPIVFKGTDYIIVKLISSDLSQIQKQMKNRPNNGLIDYELQEKMNDKNIKRKPLINEV
;
A
#
# COMPACT_ATOMS: atom_id res chain seq x y z
N MET A 1 -12.36 14.11 -9.55
CA MET A 1 -10.99 14.20 -9.01
C MET A 1 -11.08 13.77 -7.56
N LYS A 2 -10.30 12.80 -7.13
CA LYS A 2 -10.31 12.26 -5.76
C LYS A 2 -9.33 13.03 -4.86
N ASP A 3 -9.52 12.94 -3.56
CA ASP A 3 -8.47 13.37 -2.62
C ASP A 3 -7.36 12.33 -2.57
N PHE A 4 -7.75 11.03 -2.46
CA PHE A 4 -6.80 9.91 -2.37
C PHE A 4 -7.15 8.75 -3.29
N ILE A 5 -6.11 8.05 -3.76
CA ILE A 5 -6.21 6.79 -4.49
C ILE A 5 -5.31 5.77 -3.78
N PHE A 6 -5.92 4.79 -3.12
CA PHE A 6 -5.20 3.70 -2.45
C PHE A 6 -5.09 2.51 -3.39
N VAL A 7 -3.88 2.01 -3.60
CA VAL A 7 -3.62 0.84 -4.42
C VAL A 7 -3.18 -0.30 -3.52
N THR A 8 -4.01 -1.34 -3.42
CA THR A 8 -3.80 -2.49 -2.53
C THR A 8 -3.69 -3.79 -3.31
N GLY A 9 -3.26 -4.84 -2.67
CA GLY A 9 -3.09 -6.16 -3.27
C GLY A 9 -1.78 -6.82 -2.87
N ALA A 10 -1.67 -8.12 -3.12
CA ALA A 10 -0.47 -8.91 -2.83
C ALA A 10 0.75 -8.40 -3.60
N SER A 11 1.95 -8.81 -3.19
CA SER A 11 3.15 -8.53 -3.98
C SER A 11 3.08 -9.22 -5.34
N GLY A 12 3.58 -8.56 -6.38
CA GLY A 12 3.62 -9.12 -7.73
C GLY A 12 2.34 -8.96 -8.56
N VAL A 13 1.25 -8.38 -8.01
CA VAL A 13 -0.01 -8.18 -8.78
C VAL A 13 0.01 -6.94 -9.68
N GLY A 14 1.09 -6.15 -9.69
CA GLY A 14 1.22 -4.98 -10.57
C GLY A 14 0.95 -3.63 -9.93
N LYS A 15 0.96 -3.53 -8.59
CA LYS A 15 0.74 -2.24 -7.88
C LYS A 15 1.65 -1.12 -8.38
N THR A 16 2.95 -1.37 -8.44
CA THR A 16 3.94 -0.36 -8.88
C THR A 16 3.67 0.11 -10.31
N THR A 17 3.30 -0.79 -11.22
CA THR A 17 2.96 -0.44 -12.60
C THR A 17 1.73 0.47 -12.65
N LEU A 18 0.69 0.13 -11.89
CA LEU A 18 -0.51 0.96 -11.80
C LEU A 18 -0.19 2.32 -11.18
N CYS A 19 0.54 2.35 -10.07
CA CYS A 19 0.92 3.61 -9.39
C CYS A 19 1.70 4.54 -10.32
N ASN A 20 2.66 4.03 -11.08
CA ASN A 20 3.41 4.79 -12.06
C ASN A 20 2.53 5.36 -13.17
N GLY A 21 1.59 4.57 -13.69
CA GLY A 21 0.59 5.02 -14.65
C GLY A 21 -0.31 6.13 -14.11
N LEU A 22 -0.83 5.96 -12.90
CA LEU A 22 -1.67 6.95 -12.24
C LEU A 22 -0.88 8.24 -11.92
N LEU A 23 0.37 8.11 -11.46
CA LEU A 23 1.25 9.23 -11.18
C LEU A 23 1.49 10.10 -12.42
N ALA A 24 1.81 9.45 -13.55
CA ALA A 24 2.02 10.12 -14.82
C ALA A 24 0.72 10.78 -15.35
N HIS A 25 -0.41 10.09 -15.22
CA HIS A 25 -1.70 10.57 -15.72
C HIS A 25 -2.22 11.78 -14.92
N TYR A 26 -2.21 11.69 -13.60
CA TYR A 26 -2.73 12.75 -12.73
C TYR A 26 -1.72 13.84 -12.41
N LYS A 27 -0.43 13.63 -12.71
CA LYS A 27 0.68 14.57 -12.39
C LYS A 27 0.65 14.97 -10.91
N THR A 28 0.54 14.00 -10.04
CA THR A 28 0.38 14.15 -8.59
C THR A 28 1.58 13.57 -7.82
N THR A 29 1.38 13.03 -6.66
CA THR A 29 2.40 12.37 -5.85
C THR A 29 1.96 10.95 -5.48
N CYS A 30 2.94 10.08 -5.21
CA CYS A 30 2.72 8.72 -4.72
C CYS A 30 3.53 8.54 -3.44
N VAL A 31 2.88 8.04 -2.40
CA VAL A 31 3.49 7.72 -1.10
C VAL A 31 3.45 6.21 -0.91
N GLU A 32 4.59 5.57 -0.96
CA GLU A 32 4.75 4.14 -0.69
C GLU A 32 5.40 3.93 0.67
N GLN A 33 5.07 2.85 1.36
CA GLN A 33 5.54 2.62 2.72
C GLN A 33 7.08 2.53 2.81
N HIS A 34 7.74 2.00 1.78
CA HIS A 34 9.21 1.95 1.74
C HIS A 34 9.90 3.33 1.65
N MET A 35 9.16 4.41 1.44
CA MET A 35 9.70 5.78 1.49
C MET A 35 9.84 6.31 2.92
N ILE A 36 9.30 5.60 3.90
CA ILE A 36 9.47 5.95 5.30
C ILE A 36 10.94 5.75 5.68
N PRO A 37 11.59 6.73 6.35
CA PRO A 37 12.97 6.59 6.78
C PRO A 37 13.20 5.38 7.67
N GLU A 38 14.38 4.79 7.60
CA GLU A 38 14.78 3.71 8.50
C GLU A 38 14.78 4.21 9.97
N PHE A 39 14.32 3.35 10.85
CA PHE A 39 14.34 3.58 12.29
C PHE A 39 14.62 2.26 13.02
N ILE A 40 15.33 2.32 14.13
CA ILE A 40 15.79 1.14 14.88
C ILE A 40 15.09 1.03 16.23
N SER A 41 14.84 2.17 16.87
CA SER A 41 14.23 2.24 18.19
C SER A 41 13.55 3.59 18.38
N ARG A 42 12.53 3.63 19.20
CA ARG A 42 11.81 4.86 19.55
C ARG A 42 12.56 5.71 20.59
N ASP A 43 13.25 5.09 21.52
CA ASP A 43 13.90 5.75 22.66
C ASP A 43 15.36 5.30 22.87
N GLY A 44 15.92 4.53 21.97
CA GLY A 44 17.25 3.93 22.06
C GLY A 44 17.35 2.69 22.95
N LYS A 45 16.25 2.26 23.56
CA LYS A 45 16.18 1.10 24.47
C LYS A 45 15.15 0.08 24.05
N GLU A 46 14.03 0.54 23.51
CA GLU A 46 12.93 -0.34 23.08
C GLU A 46 13.37 -1.17 21.88
N GLN A 47 13.20 -2.49 21.99
CA GLN A 47 13.42 -3.37 20.85
C GLN A 47 12.29 -3.20 19.83
N MET A 48 12.65 -2.96 18.58
CA MET A 48 11.68 -2.88 17.49
C MET A 48 11.05 -4.27 17.25
N THR A 49 9.73 -4.33 17.33
CA THR A 49 8.94 -5.52 16.95
C THR A 49 8.29 -5.29 15.59
N GLY A 50 7.91 -6.36 14.90
CA GLY A 50 7.20 -6.24 13.62
C GLY A 50 5.90 -5.45 13.72
N GLU A 51 5.17 -5.56 14.85
CA GLU A 51 3.95 -4.79 15.10
C GLU A 51 4.22 -3.30 15.28
N LEU A 52 5.27 -2.94 16.03
CA LEU A 52 5.65 -1.55 16.24
C LEU A 52 6.18 -0.92 14.96
N GLU A 53 6.96 -1.66 14.19
CA GLU A 53 7.47 -1.22 12.88
C GLU A 53 6.31 -0.94 11.92
N GLU A 54 5.38 -1.88 11.80
CA GLU A 54 4.21 -1.77 10.93
C GLU A 54 3.33 -0.57 11.32
N LEU A 55 3.04 -0.41 12.61
CA LEU A 55 2.28 0.73 13.12
C LEU A 55 3.00 2.06 12.83
N THR A 56 4.31 2.12 13.07
CA THR A 56 5.10 3.33 12.83
C THR A 56 5.10 3.71 11.36
N CYS A 57 5.26 2.74 10.46
CA CYS A 57 5.19 2.95 9.02
C CYS A 57 3.82 3.46 8.59
N TRP A 58 2.75 2.86 9.09
CA TRP A 58 1.38 3.27 8.79
C TRP A 58 1.09 4.71 9.23
N GLU A 59 1.40 5.05 10.46
CA GLU A 59 1.17 6.41 11.00
C GLU A 59 1.95 7.48 10.23
N ASN A 60 3.19 7.20 9.85
CA ASN A 60 3.99 8.11 9.03
C ASN A 60 3.41 8.24 7.61
N GLN A 61 3.01 7.15 6.99
CA GLN A 61 2.37 7.18 5.67
C GLN A 61 1.09 8.02 5.70
N VAL A 62 0.23 7.82 6.71
CA VAL A 62 -0.99 8.63 6.91
C VAL A 62 -0.66 10.11 7.09
N ALA A 63 0.35 10.43 7.89
CA ALA A 63 0.79 11.81 8.11
C ALA A 63 1.25 12.48 6.80
N MET A 64 2.05 11.78 5.98
CA MET A 64 2.50 12.26 4.67
C MET A 64 1.32 12.50 3.72
N LEU A 65 0.40 11.55 3.63
CA LEU A 65 -0.79 11.66 2.78
C LEU A 65 -1.64 12.87 3.16
N LYS A 66 -1.93 13.04 4.45
CA LYS A 66 -2.70 14.18 4.97
C LYS A 66 -1.97 15.50 4.75
N CYS A 67 -0.64 15.51 4.84
CA CYS A 67 0.16 16.70 4.55
C CYS A 67 0.03 17.13 3.09
N PHE A 68 0.18 16.22 2.14
CA PHE A 68 -0.02 16.53 0.73
C PHE A 68 -1.43 17.05 0.44
N HIS A 69 -2.45 16.41 0.99
CA HIS A 69 -3.84 16.85 0.84
C HIS A 69 -4.06 18.26 1.41
N LYS A 70 -3.51 18.54 2.59
CA LYS A 70 -3.56 19.88 3.22
C LYS A 70 -2.90 20.96 2.34
N LEU A 71 -1.85 20.60 1.61
CA LEU A 71 -1.15 21.49 0.67
C LEU A 71 -1.88 21.63 -0.69
N GLY A 72 -3.05 21.04 -0.84
CA GLY A 72 -3.89 21.18 -2.03
C GLY A 72 -3.68 20.12 -3.12
N TYR A 73 -2.84 19.10 -2.86
CA TYR A 73 -2.68 17.98 -3.80
C TYR A 73 -3.97 17.18 -3.89
N LYS A 74 -4.30 16.75 -5.09
CA LYS A 74 -5.44 15.86 -5.40
C LYS A 74 -4.96 14.58 -6.05
N ASN A 75 -5.79 13.55 -5.99
CA ASN A 75 -5.47 12.20 -6.46
C ASN A 75 -4.14 11.68 -5.85
N VAL A 76 -3.87 12.02 -4.58
CA VAL A 76 -2.67 11.54 -3.88
C VAL A 76 -2.70 10.03 -3.82
N ILE A 77 -1.68 9.38 -4.38
CA ILE A 77 -1.62 7.94 -4.50
C ILE A 77 -0.92 7.36 -3.27
N ALA A 78 -1.44 6.26 -2.75
CA ALA A 78 -0.82 5.49 -1.68
C ALA A 78 -0.73 4.02 -2.06
N SER A 79 0.40 3.39 -1.77
CA SER A 79 0.65 1.98 -2.03
C SER A 79 1.52 1.35 -0.93
N ASP A 80 1.75 0.04 -1.02
CA ASP A 80 2.48 -0.76 -0.03
C ASP A 80 1.87 -0.69 1.38
N ILE A 81 0.55 -0.63 1.43
CA ILE A 81 -0.20 -0.64 2.69
C ILE A 81 -0.31 -2.09 3.17
N ASP A 82 0.04 -2.33 4.42
CA ASP A 82 -0.14 -3.63 5.04
C ASP A 82 -1.61 -4.06 5.00
N ASP A 83 -1.84 -5.36 4.82
CA ASP A 83 -3.19 -5.92 4.72
C ASP A 83 -4.04 -5.63 5.96
N LEU A 84 -3.40 -5.60 7.15
CA LEU A 84 -4.07 -5.23 8.40
C LEU A 84 -4.56 -3.77 8.39
N ARG A 85 -3.83 -2.87 7.74
CA ARG A 85 -4.15 -1.43 7.69
C ARG A 85 -5.09 -1.05 6.56
N THR A 86 -5.24 -1.90 5.57
CA THR A 86 -6.21 -1.66 4.49
C THR A 86 -7.63 -1.47 5.04
N ALA A 87 -8.00 -2.22 6.08
CA ALA A 87 -9.29 -2.08 6.75
C ALA A 87 -9.45 -0.75 7.52
N ASP A 88 -8.36 -0.09 7.89
CA ASP A 88 -8.37 1.18 8.60
C ASP A 88 -8.62 2.38 7.68
N ILE A 89 -8.40 2.23 6.37
CA ILE A 89 -8.56 3.33 5.39
C ILE A 89 -9.93 4.02 5.51
N PRO A 90 -11.08 3.32 5.53
CA PRO A 90 -12.38 3.96 5.66
C PRO A 90 -12.57 4.76 6.95
N ILE A 91 -11.85 4.38 8.00
CA ILE A 91 -11.92 5.03 9.32
C ILE A 91 -11.03 6.27 9.32
N VAL A 92 -9.77 6.13 8.93
CA VAL A 92 -8.72 7.17 8.99
C VAL A 92 -8.98 8.29 8.00
N PHE A 93 -9.57 7.98 6.84
CA PHE A 93 -9.87 8.92 5.75
C PHE A 93 -11.35 9.25 5.64
N LYS A 94 -12.13 8.99 6.70
CA LYS A 94 -13.54 9.38 6.77
C LYS A 94 -13.70 10.90 6.51
N GLY A 95 -14.64 11.25 5.64
CA GLY A 95 -14.93 12.66 5.29
C GLY A 95 -14.06 13.20 4.14
N THR A 96 -13.16 12.40 3.57
CA THR A 96 -12.44 12.71 2.33
C THR A 96 -13.01 11.93 1.15
N ASP A 97 -12.77 12.40 -0.07
CA ASP A 97 -13.17 11.70 -1.30
C ASP A 97 -12.05 10.76 -1.76
N TYR A 98 -12.14 9.48 -1.44
CA TYR A 98 -11.14 8.48 -1.79
C TYR A 98 -11.71 7.30 -2.56
N ILE A 99 -10.81 6.56 -3.20
CA ILE A 99 -11.07 5.26 -3.81
C ILE A 99 -9.98 4.27 -3.41
N ILE A 100 -10.35 3.03 -3.19
CA ILE A 100 -9.42 1.91 -2.99
C ILE A 100 -9.47 1.04 -4.24
N VAL A 101 -8.34 0.89 -4.90
CA VAL A 101 -8.18 -0.01 -6.07
C VAL A 101 -7.49 -1.27 -5.59
N LYS A 102 -8.25 -2.35 -5.48
CA LYS A 102 -7.74 -3.64 -5.06
C LYS A 102 -7.30 -4.46 -6.28
N LEU A 103 -5.99 -4.68 -6.40
CA LEU A 103 -5.45 -5.55 -7.45
C LEU A 103 -5.43 -7.00 -6.98
N ILE A 104 -5.98 -7.85 -7.83
CA ILE A 104 -5.97 -9.31 -7.68
C ILE A 104 -5.44 -9.94 -8.97
N SER A 105 -4.92 -11.15 -8.89
CA SER A 105 -4.54 -11.93 -10.07
C SER A 105 -5.27 -13.27 -10.06
N SER A 106 -5.85 -13.62 -11.19
CA SER A 106 -6.37 -14.97 -11.45
C SER A 106 -5.29 -15.94 -11.91
N ASP A 107 -4.10 -15.44 -12.25
CA ASP A 107 -2.97 -16.22 -12.74
C ASP A 107 -1.78 -16.13 -11.75
N LEU A 108 -1.64 -17.15 -10.93
CA LEU A 108 -0.55 -17.26 -9.94
C LEU A 108 0.83 -17.33 -10.60
N SER A 109 0.91 -17.84 -11.84
CA SER A 109 2.19 -17.92 -12.58
C SER A 109 2.70 -16.52 -12.94
N GLN A 110 1.84 -15.57 -13.19
CA GLN A 110 2.20 -14.16 -13.40
C GLN A 110 2.77 -13.52 -12.13
N ILE A 111 2.17 -13.80 -10.98
CA ILE A 111 2.67 -13.29 -9.69
C ILE A 111 4.10 -13.77 -9.48
N GLN A 112 4.35 -15.06 -9.61
CA GLN A 112 5.67 -15.65 -9.45
C GLN A 112 6.69 -15.08 -10.44
N LYS A 113 6.31 -14.93 -11.71
CA LYS A 113 7.17 -14.37 -12.76
C LYS A 113 7.56 -12.91 -12.47
N GLN A 114 6.60 -12.10 -12.07
CA GLN A 114 6.84 -10.70 -11.73
C GLN A 114 7.70 -10.54 -10.49
N MET A 115 7.55 -11.42 -9.50
CA MET A 115 8.38 -11.42 -8.30
C MET A 115 9.82 -11.85 -8.60
N LYS A 116 10.03 -12.86 -9.46
CA LYS A 116 11.37 -13.33 -9.90
C LYS A 116 12.15 -12.26 -10.65
N ASN A 117 11.47 -11.40 -11.39
CA ASN A 117 12.10 -10.36 -12.23
C ASN A 117 12.45 -9.08 -11.46
N ARG A 118 12.23 -9.02 -10.15
CA ARG A 118 12.61 -7.86 -9.34
C ARG A 118 14.11 -7.86 -9.03
N PRO A 119 14.81 -6.69 -9.15
CA PRO A 119 16.25 -6.62 -8.94
C PRO A 119 16.70 -6.85 -7.49
N ASN A 120 15.81 -6.72 -6.51
CA ASN A 120 16.06 -6.96 -5.10
C ASN A 120 15.27 -8.18 -4.63
N ASN A 121 15.74 -9.37 -5.01
CA ASN A 121 15.18 -10.63 -4.54
C ASN A 121 15.66 -10.93 -3.11
N GLY A 122 15.07 -10.29 -2.10
CA GLY A 122 15.08 -10.83 -0.75
C GLY A 122 14.39 -12.20 -0.72
N LEU A 123 14.37 -12.86 0.42
CA LEU A 123 13.58 -14.09 0.63
C LEU A 123 12.12 -13.81 0.28
N ILE A 124 11.72 -14.20 -0.93
CA ILE A 124 10.36 -14.01 -1.40
C ILE A 124 9.59 -15.27 -1.03
N ASP A 125 8.67 -15.13 -0.09
CA ASP A 125 7.71 -16.17 0.25
C ASP A 125 6.56 -16.16 -0.76
N TYR A 126 6.70 -16.92 -1.84
CA TYR A 126 5.68 -17.03 -2.88
C TYR A 126 4.37 -17.59 -2.34
N GLU A 127 4.44 -18.56 -1.44
CA GLU A 127 3.26 -19.19 -0.84
C GLU A 127 2.45 -18.17 -0.02
N LEU A 128 3.13 -17.32 0.75
CA LEU A 128 2.49 -16.24 1.49
C LEU A 128 1.79 -15.27 0.54
N GLN A 129 2.43 -14.88 -0.56
CA GLN A 129 1.83 -13.94 -1.53
C GLN A 129 0.63 -14.54 -2.25
N GLU A 130 0.67 -15.82 -2.59
CA GLU A 130 -0.47 -16.54 -3.15
C GLU A 130 -1.64 -16.59 -2.16
N LYS A 131 -1.38 -16.88 -0.89
CA LYS A 131 -2.40 -16.86 0.18
C LYS A 131 -3.00 -15.47 0.37
N MET A 132 -2.17 -14.42 0.31
CA MET A 132 -2.64 -13.03 0.41
C MET A 132 -3.51 -12.64 -0.80
N ASN A 133 -3.12 -13.04 -2.00
CA ASN A 133 -3.93 -12.82 -3.20
C ASN A 133 -5.28 -13.54 -3.11
N ASP A 134 -5.29 -14.79 -2.70
CA ASP A 134 -6.50 -15.60 -2.46
C ASP A 134 -7.43 -14.97 -1.42
N LYS A 135 -6.86 -14.49 -0.33
CA LYS A 135 -7.59 -13.76 0.73
C LYS A 135 -8.22 -12.49 0.16
N ASN A 136 -7.49 -11.73 -0.66
CA ASN A 136 -7.99 -10.52 -1.30
C ASN A 136 -9.13 -10.81 -2.29
N ILE A 137 -9.07 -11.91 -3.04
CA ILE A 137 -10.14 -12.34 -3.93
C ILE A 137 -11.42 -12.65 -3.14
N LYS A 138 -11.29 -13.35 -2.01
CA LYS A 138 -12.42 -13.83 -1.18
C LYS A 138 -12.98 -12.76 -0.23
N ARG A 139 -12.20 -11.74 0.09
CA ARG A 139 -12.60 -10.69 1.03
C ARG A 139 -13.71 -9.81 0.43
N LYS A 140 -14.73 -9.53 1.24
CA LYS A 140 -15.76 -8.55 0.86
C LYS A 140 -15.11 -7.18 0.58
N PRO A 141 -15.59 -6.45 -0.44
CA PRO A 141 -15.10 -5.11 -0.71
C PRO A 141 -15.30 -4.18 0.49
N LEU A 142 -14.34 -3.29 0.70
CA LEU A 142 -14.45 -2.19 1.64
C LEU A 142 -15.29 -1.04 1.04
N ILE A 143 -15.61 -0.04 1.86
CA ILE A 143 -16.26 1.17 1.37
C ILE A 143 -15.37 1.85 0.34
N ASN A 144 -15.92 2.22 -0.82
CA ASN A 144 -15.22 2.81 -1.96
C ASN A 144 -14.10 1.93 -2.56
N GLU A 145 -14.17 0.62 -2.40
CA GLU A 145 -13.23 -0.33 -3.00
C GLU A 145 -13.78 -0.88 -4.33
N VAL A 146 -12.90 -0.93 -5.33
CA VAL A 146 -13.11 -1.52 -6.66
C VAL A 146 -12.03 -2.54 -6.99
#